data_2cc04b4709b099e383571f39d626d0d3
#
_entry.id   2cc04b4709b099e383571f39d626d0d3
#
_cell.length_a   1.000
_cell.length_b   1.000
_cell.length_c   1.000
_cell.angle_alpha   90.00
_cell.angle_beta   90.00
_cell.angle_gamma   90.00
#
_symmetry.space_group_name_H-M   'P 1'
#
loop_
_entity.id
_entity.type
_entity.pdbx_description
1 polymer ?
#
loop_
_entity_poly.entity_id
_entity_poly.type
_entity_poly.pdbx_seq_one_letter_code
_entity_poly.pdbx_strand_id
1 'polypeptide(L)'
;VESVAHTAEHAFIGALQKILERTLAVRKVEHKKNGNTAFIAIPQLDIDTIVRAENMVNALIAEGREIATRTYPSLEEARKANPSLRANEERISGEVRVVEIAGHDVTACAMEHASNLKECDFFLVTRLSKTAGEYEVDFAAGRQAREAAVSLSTKMMRVCEELGANINTVESTARKVRSENDANFKKLKALTRARLESMASEGSGIKVYKGVFADLADEQIVEFAGAKIAEPNTVVVIANQGAEKAYFVFARSDNVDMDCSKVFRDTAGADGRGGGKPHFVTGVVSKEKAGKITDEIASFALRLN
;
A
#
# COMPACT_ATOMS: atom_id res chain seq x y z
N VAL A 1 31.81 4.63 5.63
CA VAL A 1 30.32 4.84 5.48
C VAL A 1 29.58 3.56 5.85
N GLU A 2 30.03 2.40 5.37
CA GLU A 2 29.37 1.10 5.61
C GLU A 2 29.48 0.65 7.07
N SER A 3 30.66 0.82 7.69
CA SER A 3 30.88 0.50 9.10
C SER A 3 30.01 1.31 10.07
N VAL A 4 29.75 2.59 9.76
CA VAL A 4 28.89 3.48 10.56
C VAL A 4 27.44 3.00 10.54
N ALA A 5 26.88 2.72 9.36
CA ALA A 5 25.50 2.25 9.22
C ALA A 5 25.31 0.88 9.87
N HIS A 6 26.29 0.00 9.72
CA HIS A 6 26.26 -1.33 10.33
C HIS A 6 26.36 -1.27 11.85
N THR A 7 27.22 -0.41 12.38
CA THR A 7 27.32 -0.19 13.84
C THR A 7 26.00 0.37 14.41
N ALA A 8 25.39 1.33 13.73
CA ALA A 8 24.10 1.89 14.14
C ALA A 8 22.97 0.86 14.09
N GLU A 9 23.02 -0.08 13.13
CA GLU A 9 22.09 -1.22 13.07
C GLU A 9 22.19 -2.10 14.30
N HIS A 10 23.41 -2.46 14.74
CA HIS A 10 23.59 -3.22 15.97
C HIS A 10 23.00 -2.52 17.18
N ALA A 11 23.22 -1.20 17.30
CA ALA A 11 22.61 -0.42 18.37
C ALA A 11 21.07 -0.43 18.28
N PHE A 12 20.52 -0.36 17.08
CA PHE A 12 19.07 -0.38 16.85
C PHE A 12 18.42 -1.73 17.17
N ILE A 13 19.02 -2.82 16.73
CA ILE A 13 18.51 -4.16 17.08
C ILE A 13 18.61 -4.40 18.59
N GLY A 14 19.71 -4.00 19.22
CA GLY A 14 19.84 -4.04 20.67
C GLY A 14 18.77 -3.23 21.40
N ALA A 15 18.45 -2.03 20.90
CA ALA A 15 17.36 -1.20 21.44
C ALA A 15 16.00 -1.87 21.30
N LEU A 16 15.68 -2.41 20.13
CA LEU A 16 14.43 -3.15 19.92
C LEU A 16 14.30 -4.35 20.85
N GLN A 17 15.36 -5.14 21.02
CA GLN A 17 15.36 -6.29 21.92
C GLN A 17 15.09 -5.89 23.38
N LYS A 18 15.70 -4.78 23.84
CA LYS A 18 15.46 -4.25 25.18
C LYS A 18 14.03 -3.76 25.38
N ILE A 19 13.48 -3.04 24.38
CA ILE A 19 12.12 -2.50 24.46
C ILE A 19 11.07 -3.61 24.41
N LEU A 20 11.32 -4.66 23.61
CA LEU A 20 10.42 -5.79 23.42
C LEU A 20 10.65 -6.94 24.40
N GLU A 21 11.71 -6.84 25.24
CA GLU A 21 12.12 -7.85 26.24
C GLU A 21 12.25 -9.26 25.63
N ARG A 22 12.77 -9.33 24.42
CA ARG A 22 12.94 -10.59 23.67
C ARG A 22 14.09 -10.54 22.66
N THR A 23 14.65 -11.69 22.37
CA THR A 23 15.60 -11.84 21.26
C THR A 23 14.89 -11.71 19.93
N LEU A 24 15.49 -10.98 19.00
CA LEU A 24 14.97 -10.79 17.64
C LEU A 24 15.79 -11.60 16.64
N ALA A 25 15.08 -12.29 15.74
CA ALA A 25 15.68 -12.92 14.59
C ALA A 25 15.80 -11.90 13.45
N VAL A 26 17.00 -11.42 13.20
CA VAL A 26 17.33 -10.60 12.05
C VAL A 26 17.77 -11.55 10.93
N ARG A 27 16.93 -11.69 9.90
CA ARG A 27 17.21 -12.61 8.80
C ARG A 27 18.40 -12.14 7.96
N LYS A 28 18.41 -10.86 7.63
CA LYS A 28 19.50 -10.18 6.91
C LYS A 28 19.44 -8.67 7.15
N VAL A 29 20.57 -8.03 6.89
CA VAL A 29 20.66 -6.58 6.71
C VAL A 29 21.25 -6.32 5.34
N GLU A 30 20.69 -5.40 4.60
CA GLU A 30 21.18 -4.97 3.30
C GLU A 30 21.71 -3.54 3.41
N HIS A 31 22.97 -3.35 3.06
CA HIS A 31 23.59 -2.05 2.94
C HIS A 31 23.67 -1.68 1.45
N LYS A 32 22.89 -0.67 1.03
CA LYS A 32 22.83 -0.21 -0.35
C LYS A 32 23.31 1.23 -0.45
N LYS A 33 23.74 1.64 -1.62
CA LYS A 33 24.21 3.01 -1.87
C LYS A 33 23.18 4.09 -1.43
N ASN A 34 21.88 3.78 -1.51
CA ASN A 34 20.81 4.73 -1.26
C ASN A 34 20.01 4.44 0.03
N GLY A 35 20.52 3.59 0.93
CA GLY A 35 19.86 3.26 2.18
C GLY A 35 20.16 1.87 2.68
N ASN A 36 19.78 1.58 3.90
CA ASN A 36 19.98 0.30 4.55
C ASN A 36 18.63 -0.28 4.94
N THR A 37 18.47 -1.59 4.87
CA THR A 37 17.23 -2.29 5.23
C THR A 37 17.54 -3.46 6.17
N ALA A 38 16.92 -3.48 7.34
CA ALA A 38 16.93 -4.62 8.25
C ALA A 38 15.64 -5.43 8.08
N PHE A 39 15.77 -6.75 7.94
CA PHE A 39 14.65 -7.70 7.82
C PHE A 39 14.48 -8.43 9.14
N ILE A 40 13.43 -8.12 9.88
CA ILE A 40 13.19 -8.56 11.25
C ILE A 40 11.99 -9.51 11.27
N ALA A 41 12.22 -10.76 11.62
CA ALA A 41 11.17 -11.76 11.77
C ALA A 41 10.46 -11.57 13.12
N ILE A 42 9.34 -10.85 13.10
CA ILE A 42 8.51 -10.56 14.26
C ILE A 42 7.04 -10.47 13.85
N PRO A 43 6.09 -11.00 14.66
CA PRO A 43 4.66 -10.97 14.32
C PRO A 43 4.07 -9.55 14.25
N GLN A 44 4.52 -8.67 15.13
CA GLN A 44 4.03 -7.29 15.22
C GLN A 44 5.15 -6.34 15.64
N LEU A 45 5.23 -5.24 14.91
CA LEU A 45 6.12 -4.11 15.20
C LEU A 45 5.36 -2.83 14.79
N ASP A 46 5.23 -1.89 15.70
CA ASP A 46 4.52 -0.63 15.49
C ASP A 46 5.47 0.57 15.43
N ILE A 47 4.95 1.69 14.97
CA ILE A 47 5.72 2.93 14.80
C ILE A 47 6.22 3.44 16.17
N ASP A 48 5.42 3.34 17.22
CA ASP A 48 5.81 3.85 18.55
C ASP A 48 6.99 3.08 19.12
N THR A 49 7.04 1.77 18.91
CA THR A 49 8.19 0.92 19.27
C THR A 49 9.44 1.32 18.47
N ILE A 50 9.29 1.58 17.18
CA ILE A 50 10.39 2.06 16.32
C ILE A 50 10.93 3.40 16.83
N VAL A 51 10.06 4.37 17.11
CA VAL A 51 10.45 5.70 17.60
C VAL A 51 11.17 5.60 18.94
N ARG A 52 10.71 4.74 19.85
CA ARG A 52 11.39 4.50 21.13
C ARG A 52 12.79 3.91 20.92
N ALA A 53 12.95 2.96 20.00
CA ALA A 53 14.25 2.38 19.67
C ALA A 53 15.18 3.40 19.01
N GLU A 54 14.69 4.19 18.07
CA GLU A 54 15.43 5.26 17.41
C GLU A 54 15.93 6.32 18.43
N ASN A 55 15.06 6.75 19.35
CA ASN A 55 15.44 7.67 20.42
C ASN A 55 16.50 7.08 21.33
N MET A 56 16.40 5.79 21.68
CA MET A 56 17.41 5.10 22.47
C MET A 56 18.77 5.07 21.75
N VAL A 57 18.79 4.74 20.45
CA VAL A 57 20.03 4.74 19.65
C VAL A 57 20.66 6.13 19.63
N ASN A 58 19.87 7.17 19.36
CA ASN A 58 20.39 8.54 19.32
C ASN A 58 20.88 9.04 20.68
N ALA A 59 20.29 8.58 21.79
CA ALA A 59 20.81 8.84 23.13
C ALA A 59 22.17 8.17 23.35
N LEU A 60 22.35 6.90 22.95
CA LEU A 60 23.61 6.17 23.04
C LEU A 60 24.70 6.79 22.14
N ILE A 61 24.35 7.31 20.99
CA ILE A 61 25.24 8.07 20.10
C ILE A 61 25.70 9.36 20.82
N ALA A 62 24.77 10.09 21.41
CA ALA A 62 25.10 11.32 22.15
C ALA A 62 25.98 11.05 23.38
N GLU A 63 25.74 9.95 24.10
CA GLU A 63 26.59 9.51 25.21
C GLU A 63 28.00 9.09 24.75
N GLY A 64 28.15 8.68 23.51
CA GLY A 64 29.42 8.19 22.96
C GLY A 64 29.83 6.85 23.53
N ARG A 65 28.90 5.89 23.51
CA ARG A 65 29.19 4.53 23.98
C ARG A 65 30.37 3.92 23.24
N GLU A 66 31.28 3.34 23.99
CA GLU A 66 32.45 2.66 23.47
C GLU A 66 32.04 1.32 22.81
N ILE A 67 32.78 0.95 21.77
CA ILE A 67 32.61 -0.30 21.05
C ILE A 67 33.88 -1.10 21.17
N ALA A 68 33.79 -2.24 21.82
CA ALA A 68 34.90 -3.18 21.99
C ALA A 68 34.74 -4.35 21.03
N THR A 69 35.87 -4.80 20.48
CA THR A 69 35.91 -6.01 19.67
C THR A 69 36.84 -7.02 20.32
N ARG A 70 36.38 -8.26 20.46
CA ARG A 70 37.16 -9.37 21.00
C ARG A 70 37.00 -10.61 20.14
N THR A 71 38.05 -11.41 20.05
CA THR A 71 38.02 -12.65 19.28
C THR A 71 38.12 -13.84 20.25
N TYR A 72 37.30 -14.86 19.97
CA TYR A 72 37.23 -16.09 20.75
C TYR A 72 37.49 -17.31 19.86
N PRO A 73 38.17 -18.37 20.34
CA PRO A 73 38.47 -19.56 19.55
C PRO A 73 37.22 -20.32 19.07
N SER A 74 36.10 -20.18 19.80
CA SER A 74 34.84 -20.84 19.46
C SER A 74 33.62 -20.05 19.93
N LEU A 75 32.45 -20.37 19.39
CA LEU A 75 31.17 -19.81 19.82
C LEU A 75 30.86 -20.17 21.29
N GLU A 76 31.26 -21.36 21.73
CA GLU A 76 31.03 -21.80 23.11
C GLU A 76 31.82 -20.92 24.11
N GLU A 77 33.07 -20.63 23.81
CA GLU A 77 33.88 -19.74 24.64
C GLU A 77 33.39 -18.31 24.63
N ALA A 78 32.98 -17.84 23.44
CA ALA A 78 32.37 -16.53 23.31
C ALA A 78 31.08 -16.38 24.15
N ARG A 79 30.24 -17.40 24.21
CA ARG A 79 29.02 -17.44 25.03
C ARG A 79 29.30 -17.55 26.53
N LYS A 80 30.30 -18.33 26.94
CA LYS A 80 30.71 -18.38 28.33
C LYS A 80 31.16 -17.01 28.85
N ALA A 81 31.90 -16.28 28.01
CA ALA A 81 32.34 -14.93 28.33
C ALA A 81 31.24 -13.87 28.22
N ASN A 82 30.23 -14.08 27.37
CA ASN A 82 29.16 -13.12 27.05
C ASN A 82 27.81 -13.85 27.04
N PRO A 83 27.14 -14.03 28.18
CA PRO A 83 25.86 -14.76 28.27
C PRO A 83 24.74 -14.19 27.39
N SER A 84 24.76 -12.89 27.08
CA SER A 84 23.79 -12.19 26.24
C SER A 84 24.18 -12.15 24.75
N LEU A 85 25.18 -12.92 24.32
CA LEU A 85 25.70 -12.90 22.96
C LEU A 85 24.63 -13.27 21.94
N ARG A 86 24.34 -12.33 21.04
CA ARG A 86 23.53 -12.55 19.84
C ARG A 86 24.43 -13.13 18.73
N ALA A 87 24.04 -14.29 18.21
CA ALA A 87 24.80 -14.97 17.17
C ALA A 87 23.89 -15.71 16.21
N ASN A 88 24.23 -15.69 14.93
CA ASN A 88 23.61 -16.57 13.92
C ASN A 88 24.48 -17.84 13.81
N GLU A 89 24.06 -18.89 14.52
CA GLU A 89 24.83 -20.15 14.67
C GLU A 89 25.14 -20.82 13.33
N GLU A 90 24.19 -20.75 12.37
CA GLU A 90 24.34 -21.41 11.07
C GLU A 90 25.49 -20.83 10.23
N ARG A 91 25.95 -19.61 10.56
CA ARG A 91 26.97 -18.88 9.82
C ARG A 91 28.35 -18.86 10.52
N ILE A 92 28.43 -19.46 11.70
CA ILE A 92 29.66 -19.40 12.52
C ILE A 92 30.35 -20.75 12.50
N SER A 93 31.60 -20.74 12.03
CA SER A 93 32.50 -21.90 12.11
C SER A 93 33.90 -21.45 12.56
N GLY A 94 34.43 -22.04 13.66
CA GLY A 94 35.74 -21.72 14.17
C GLY A 94 35.78 -20.44 15.01
N GLU A 95 36.74 -19.58 14.76
CA GLU A 95 37.02 -18.36 15.51
C GLU A 95 35.85 -17.35 15.39
N VAL A 96 35.45 -16.74 16.50
CA VAL A 96 34.28 -15.85 16.59
C VAL A 96 34.72 -14.46 17.03
N ARG A 97 34.49 -13.49 16.19
CA ARG A 97 34.63 -12.07 16.52
C ARG A 97 33.38 -11.56 17.18
N VAL A 98 33.48 -11.04 18.39
CA VAL A 98 32.40 -10.47 19.18
C VAL A 98 32.56 -8.95 19.22
N VAL A 99 31.49 -8.23 18.92
CA VAL A 99 31.42 -6.79 19.02
C VAL A 99 30.45 -6.43 20.15
N GLU A 100 30.94 -5.63 21.09
CA GLU A 100 30.18 -5.17 22.26
C GLU A 100 30.01 -3.67 22.21
N ILE A 101 28.76 -3.21 22.23
CA ILE A 101 28.40 -1.82 22.53
C ILE A 101 28.18 -1.75 24.04
N ALA A 102 29.06 -1.06 24.75
CA ALA A 102 29.15 -1.08 26.20
C ALA A 102 27.79 -0.96 26.91
N GLY A 103 27.39 -2.03 27.64
CA GLY A 103 26.15 -2.13 28.38
C GLY A 103 24.85 -2.08 27.53
N HIS A 104 24.98 -2.30 26.19
CA HIS A 104 23.84 -2.20 25.29
C HIS A 104 23.60 -3.45 24.44
N ASP A 105 24.52 -3.86 23.60
CA ASP A 105 24.41 -5.03 22.71
C ASP A 105 25.74 -5.79 22.66
N VAL A 106 25.63 -7.10 22.52
CA VAL A 106 26.79 -7.98 22.31
C VAL A 106 26.48 -8.95 21.19
N THR A 107 27.24 -8.87 20.10
CA THR A 107 26.90 -9.59 18.86
C THR A 107 28.15 -10.26 18.25
N ALA A 108 27.97 -11.48 17.75
CA ALA A 108 28.96 -12.13 16.89
C ALA A 108 28.89 -11.52 15.48
N CYS A 109 29.95 -10.82 15.08
CA CYS A 109 29.98 -10.14 13.79
C CYS A 109 31.44 -10.04 13.25
N ALA A 110 31.60 -10.45 11.99
CA ALA A 110 32.87 -10.41 11.29
C ALA A 110 33.14 -9.08 10.56
N MET A 111 32.14 -8.24 10.40
CA MET A 111 32.24 -6.97 9.64
C MET A 111 32.96 -5.89 10.48
N GLU A 112 33.47 -4.87 9.80
CA GLU A 112 34.06 -3.70 10.46
C GLU A 112 33.02 -2.85 11.17
N HIS A 113 33.38 -2.27 12.30
CA HIS A 113 32.60 -1.40 13.14
C HIS A 113 33.36 -0.12 13.48
N ALA A 114 32.63 0.90 13.84
CA ALA A 114 33.17 2.09 14.48
C ALA A 114 33.79 1.73 15.84
N SER A 115 34.69 2.57 16.33
CA SER A 115 35.29 2.41 17.67
C SER A 115 34.41 3.05 18.77
N ASN A 116 33.57 3.99 18.39
CA ASN A 116 32.66 4.70 19.30
C ASN A 116 31.36 5.05 18.57
N LEU A 117 30.22 4.96 19.26
CA LEU A 117 28.93 5.29 18.67
C LEU A 117 28.80 6.75 18.20
N LYS A 118 29.62 7.70 18.73
CA LYS A 118 29.65 9.07 18.20
C LYS A 118 29.96 9.14 16.71
N GLU A 119 30.68 8.17 16.18
CA GLU A 119 30.99 8.12 14.75
C GLU A 119 29.73 7.90 13.90
N CYS A 120 28.65 7.35 14.50
CA CYS A 120 27.35 7.17 13.84
C CYS A 120 26.59 8.50 13.70
N ASP A 121 26.94 9.55 14.44
CA ASP A 121 26.45 10.92 14.36
C ASP A 121 24.94 11.07 14.60
N PHE A 122 24.11 10.46 13.75
CA PHE A 122 22.66 10.46 13.85
C PHE A 122 22.10 9.18 13.22
N PHE A 123 21.06 8.61 13.83
CA PHE A 123 20.32 7.45 13.33
C PHE A 123 18.86 7.82 13.05
N LEU A 124 18.33 7.38 11.91
CA LEU A 124 16.97 7.66 11.49
C LEU A 124 16.35 6.44 10.81
N VAL A 125 15.19 6.02 11.27
CA VAL A 125 14.34 5.08 10.53
C VAL A 125 13.51 5.85 9.51
N THR A 126 13.57 5.42 8.25
CA THR A 126 12.92 6.13 7.15
C THR A 126 11.67 5.43 6.63
N ARG A 127 11.52 4.12 6.88
CA ARG A 127 10.35 3.35 6.48
C ARG A 127 10.17 2.12 7.36
N LEU A 128 8.93 1.82 7.68
CA LEU A 128 8.50 0.56 8.27
C LEU A 128 7.46 -0.07 7.34
N SER A 129 7.70 -1.30 6.86
CA SER A 129 6.72 -2.04 6.08
C SER A 129 6.65 -3.50 6.49
N LYS A 130 5.45 -4.06 6.46
CA LYS A 130 5.20 -5.47 6.77
C LYS A 130 5.12 -6.25 5.47
N THR A 131 5.88 -7.32 5.39
CA THR A 131 5.80 -8.33 4.33
C THR A 131 5.38 -9.68 4.93
N ALA A 132 5.28 -10.73 4.12
CA ALA A 132 4.82 -12.04 4.60
C ALA A 132 5.74 -12.60 5.70
N GLY A 133 5.36 -12.39 6.97
CA GLY A 133 6.02 -12.95 8.15
C GLY A 133 7.18 -12.15 8.74
N GLU A 134 7.55 -11.01 8.16
CA GLU A 134 8.63 -10.15 8.64
C GLU A 134 8.33 -8.66 8.45
N TYR A 135 9.12 -7.81 9.10
CA TYR A 135 9.13 -6.37 8.87
C TYR A 135 10.44 -5.95 8.20
N GLU A 136 10.29 -5.10 7.19
CA GLU A 136 11.37 -4.35 6.57
C GLU A 136 11.46 -2.98 7.23
N VAL A 137 12.63 -2.68 7.81
CA VAL A 137 12.93 -1.41 8.44
C VAL A 137 14.05 -0.75 7.66
N ASP A 138 13.70 0.30 6.90
CA ASP A 138 14.70 1.11 6.22
C ASP A 138 15.25 2.15 7.18
N PHE A 139 16.56 2.32 7.19
CA PHE A 139 17.23 3.26 8.06
C PHE A 139 18.45 3.92 7.41
N ALA A 140 18.87 5.00 7.99
CA ALA A 140 20.07 5.74 7.63
C ALA A 140 20.87 6.09 8.89
N ALA A 141 22.19 6.28 8.73
CA ALA A 141 23.06 6.76 9.80
C ALA A 141 23.99 7.87 9.28
N GLY A 142 24.50 8.68 10.19
CA GLY A 142 25.43 9.76 9.88
C GLY A 142 24.84 10.82 8.96
N ARG A 143 25.64 11.31 8.03
CA ARG A 143 25.23 12.32 7.07
C ARG A 143 23.97 11.95 6.28
N GLN A 144 23.85 10.68 5.86
CA GLN A 144 22.67 10.22 5.13
C GLN A 144 21.39 10.33 5.96
N ALA A 145 21.45 10.07 7.26
CA ALA A 145 20.31 10.24 8.16
C ALA A 145 19.88 11.72 8.28
N ARG A 146 20.83 12.64 8.37
CA ARG A 146 20.55 14.09 8.40
C ARG A 146 19.90 14.57 7.10
N GLU A 147 20.45 14.16 5.95
CA GLU A 147 19.89 14.46 4.63
C GLU A 147 18.46 13.90 4.48
N ALA A 148 18.24 12.66 4.93
CA ALA A 148 16.91 12.04 4.95
C ALA A 148 15.92 12.78 5.86
N ALA A 149 16.36 13.21 7.06
CA ALA A 149 15.53 13.98 7.98
C ALA A 149 15.05 15.29 7.37
N VAL A 150 15.95 16.05 6.71
CA VAL A 150 15.60 17.28 6.00
C VAL A 150 14.62 17.01 4.86
N SER A 151 14.85 15.96 4.08
CA SER A 151 13.96 15.55 2.98
C SER A 151 12.57 15.18 3.49
N LEU A 152 12.48 14.36 4.54
CA LEU A 152 11.21 13.96 5.16
C LEU A 152 10.45 15.14 5.75
N SER A 153 11.15 16.05 6.46
CA SER A 153 10.57 17.29 6.98
C SER A 153 9.99 18.16 5.85
N THR A 154 10.73 18.34 4.76
CA THR A 154 10.27 19.10 3.59
C THR A 154 9.02 18.47 2.96
N LYS A 155 8.99 17.14 2.81
CA LYS A 155 7.82 16.43 2.29
C LYS A 155 6.62 16.58 3.22
N MET A 156 6.83 16.50 4.54
CA MET A 156 5.77 16.69 5.52
C MET A 156 5.17 18.09 5.46
N MET A 157 6.01 19.15 5.31
CA MET A 157 5.51 20.50 5.14
C MET A 157 4.60 20.63 3.90
N ARG A 158 4.98 20.02 2.78
CA ARG A 158 4.14 19.98 1.57
C ARG A 158 2.83 19.23 1.80
N VAL A 159 2.85 18.09 2.50
CA VAL A 159 1.62 17.36 2.86
C VAL A 159 0.71 18.20 3.74
N CYS A 160 1.28 18.96 4.69
CA CYS A 160 0.51 19.89 5.51
C CYS A 160 -0.14 21.01 4.66
N GLU A 161 0.57 21.56 3.69
CA GLU A 161 0.05 22.55 2.75
C GLU A 161 -1.10 22.02 1.92
N GLU A 162 -0.94 20.84 1.28
CA GLU A 162 -1.99 20.18 0.49
C GLU A 162 -3.25 19.86 1.30
N LEU A 163 -3.10 19.50 2.57
CA LEU A 163 -4.22 19.18 3.45
C LEU A 163 -4.80 20.40 4.18
N GLY A 164 -4.24 21.60 4.00
CA GLY A 164 -4.63 22.78 4.78
C GLY A 164 -4.43 22.58 6.30
N ALA A 165 -3.39 21.87 6.68
CA ALA A 165 -3.09 21.48 8.07
C ALA A 165 -1.75 22.02 8.52
N ASN A 166 -1.41 21.83 9.78
CA ASN A 166 -0.06 22.03 10.32
C ASN A 166 0.47 20.70 10.91
N ILE A 167 1.72 20.68 11.33
CA ILE A 167 2.38 19.46 11.83
C ILE A 167 1.63 18.82 13.00
N ASN A 168 0.95 19.60 13.83
CA ASN A 168 0.21 19.08 14.98
C ASN A 168 -1.18 18.52 14.63
N THR A 169 -1.72 18.91 13.47
CA THR A 169 -3.08 18.56 13.04
C THR A 169 -3.12 17.68 11.80
N VAL A 170 -2.00 17.48 11.10
CA VAL A 170 -1.95 16.74 9.82
C VAL A 170 -2.51 15.33 9.91
N GLU A 171 -2.20 14.59 10.96
CA GLU A 171 -2.72 13.23 11.13
C GLU A 171 -4.23 13.19 11.35
N SER A 172 -4.75 14.09 12.20
CA SER A 172 -6.20 14.18 12.44
C SER A 172 -6.95 14.64 11.20
N THR A 173 -6.36 15.59 10.45
CA THR A 173 -6.90 16.06 9.17
C THR A 173 -6.91 14.94 8.12
N ALA A 174 -5.83 14.19 7.98
CA ALA A 174 -5.76 13.06 7.05
C ALA A 174 -6.81 11.97 7.40
N ARG A 175 -6.95 11.64 8.69
CA ARG A 175 -8.01 10.72 9.16
C ARG A 175 -9.41 11.24 8.84
N LYS A 176 -9.67 12.53 9.05
CA LYS A 176 -10.95 13.16 8.75
C LYS A 176 -11.26 13.09 7.25
N VAL A 177 -10.34 13.52 6.39
CA VAL A 177 -10.50 13.48 4.92
C VAL A 177 -10.79 12.06 4.44
N ARG A 178 -10.06 11.07 4.94
CA ARG A 178 -10.29 9.65 4.63
C ARG A 178 -11.69 9.21 5.05
N SER A 179 -12.10 9.51 6.28
CA SER A 179 -13.42 9.13 6.81
C SER A 179 -14.56 9.78 6.03
N GLU A 180 -14.42 11.08 5.68
CA GLU A 180 -15.40 11.82 4.87
C GLU A 180 -15.48 11.25 3.45
N ASN A 181 -14.34 10.90 2.83
CA ASN A 181 -14.31 10.27 1.52
C ASN A 181 -15.03 8.92 1.54
N ASP A 182 -14.75 8.06 2.53
CA ASP A 182 -15.41 6.76 2.69
C ASP A 182 -16.93 6.91 2.89
N ALA A 183 -17.35 7.89 3.70
CA ALA A 183 -18.76 8.19 3.92
C ALA A 183 -19.45 8.72 2.65
N ASN A 184 -18.80 9.61 1.90
CA ASN A 184 -19.31 10.15 0.64
C ASN A 184 -19.44 9.05 -0.42
N PHE A 185 -18.46 8.14 -0.49
CA PHE A 185 -18.51 7.00 -1.41
C PHE A 185 -19.68 6.05 -1.09
N LYS A 186 -19.93 5.78 0.19
CA LYS A 186 -21.10 4.99 0.63
C LYS A 186 -22.42 5.68 0.26
N LYS A 187 -22.52 7.01 0.46
CA LYS A 187 -23.72 7.78 0.08
C LYS A 187 -23.95 7.75 -1.43
N LEU A 188 -22.86 7.93 -2.21
CA LEU A 188 -22.94 7.86 -3.68
C LEU A 188 -23.46 6.49 -4.14
N LYS A 189 -22.94 5.40 -3.61
CA LYS A 189 -23.42 4.04 -3.91
C LYS A 189 -24.90 3.88 -3.59
N ALA A 190 -25.34 4.33 -2.43
CA ALA A 190 -26.74 4.24 -2.02
C ALA A 190 -27.67 5.06 -2.93
N LEU A 191 -27.30 6.29 -3.26
CA LEU A 191 -28.06 7.15 -4.17
C LEU A 191 -28.10 6.59 -5.60
N THR A 192 -26.99 6.07 -6.09
CA THR A 192 -26.90 5.38 -7.39
C THR A 192 -27.86 4.21 -7.42
N ARG A 193 -27.83 3.34 -6.41
CA ARG A 193 -28.73 2.19 -6.32
C ARG A 193 -30.18 2.60 -6.34
N ALA A 194 -30.58 3.56 -5.50
CA ALA A 194 -31.96 4.06 -5.46
C ALA A 194 -32.39 4.65 -6.81
N ARG A 195 -31.50 5.38 -7.50
CA ARG A 195 -31.76 5.94 -8.83
C ARG A 195 -31.99 4.87 -9.89
N LEU A 196 -31.13 3.82 -9.89
CA LEU A 196 -31.24 2.72 -10.84
C LEU A 196 -32.49 1.84 -10.56
N GLU A 197 -32.80 1.57 -9.30
CA GLU A 197 -34.01 0.81 -8.91
C GLU A 197 -35.29 1.53 -9.29
N SER A 198 -35.30 2.87 -9.39
CA SER A 198 -36.45 3.67 -9.85
C SER A 198 -36.64 3.70 -11.36
N MET A 199 -35.75 3.05 -12.14
CA MET A 199 -35.89 3.03 -13.61
C MET A 199 -37.08 2.18 -14.04
N ALA A 200 -37.92 2.73 -14.92
CA ALA A 200 -38.92 1.97 -15.62
C ALA A 200 -38.33 1.27 -16.86
N SER A 201 -38.84 0.10 -17.19
CA SER A 201 -38.53 -0.57 -18.45
C SER A 201 -39.47 -0.15 -19.57
N GLU A 202 -38.98 -0.18 -20.80
CA GLU A 202 -39.74 -0.03 -22.01
C GLU A 202 -39.99 -1.40 -22.68
N GLY A 203 -41.04 -1.55 -23.46
CA GLY A 203 -41.36 -2.76 -24.22
C GLY A 203 -42.29 -3.73 -23.51
N SER A 204 -43.07 -4.49 -24.28
CA SER A 204 -44.03 -5.48 -23.79
C SER A 204 -43.55 -6.92 -23.85
N GLY A 205 -42.64 -7.24 -24.78
CA GLY A 205 -42.00 -8.55 -24.90
C GLY A 205 -40.63 -8.57 -24.24
N ILE A 206 -39.70 -7.82 -24.79
CA ILE A 206 -38.41 -7.57 -24.19
C ILE A 206 -38.48 -6.30 -23.35
N LYS A 207 -38.12 -6.40 -22.05
CA LYS A 207 -38.03 -5.26 -21.13
C LYS A 207 -36.67 -4.60 -21.30
N VAL A 208 -36.62 -3.37 -21.75
CA VAL A 208 -35.40 -2.61 -21.95
C VAL A 208 -35.28 -1.53 -20.88
N TYR A 209 -34.28 -1.66 -19.99
CA TYR A 209 -33.87 -0.62 -19.06
C TYR A 209 -32.79 0.24 -19.71
N LYS A 210 -33.13 1.46 -20.11
CA LYS A 210 -32.17 2.38 -20.74
C LYS A 210 -32.09 3.70 -19.99
N GLY A 211 -30.86 4.28 -20.00
CA GLY A 211 -30.68 5.60 -19.41
C GLY A 211 -29.29 6.17 -19.66
N VAL A 212 -29.28 7.51 -19.66
CA VAL A 212 -28.02 8.27 -19.63
C VAL A 212 -28.01 9.04 -18.32
N PHE A 213 -27.02 8.79 -17.52
CA PHE A 213 -26.83 9.41 -16.21
C PHE A 213 -25.52 10.17 -16.16
N ALA A 214 -25.28 10.91 -15.10
CA ALA A 214 -24.02 11.54 -14.78
C ALA A 214 -23.67 11.28 -13.30
N ASP A 215 -22.40 11.12 -13.03
CA ASP A 215 -21.85 11.06 -11.67
C ASP A 215 -22.38 9.90 -10.79
N LEU A 216 -22.85 8.80 -11.41
CA LEU A 216 -23.21 7.59 -10.71
C LEU A 216 -21.95 6.75 -10.38
N ALA A 217 -22.06 5.86 -9.40
CA ALA A 217 -21.03 4.87 -9.12
C ALA A 217 -21.08 3.73 -10.16
N ASP A 218 -20.07 3.62 -11.01
CA ASP A 218 -20.02 2.65 -12.12
C ASP A 218 -20.20 1.20 -11.66
N GLU A 219 -19.63 0.82 -10.50
CA GLU A 219 -19.81 -0.51 -9.92
C GLU A 219 -21.29 -0.85 -9.67
N GLN A 220 -22.08 0.11 -9.21
CA GLN A 220 -23.51 -0.08 -8.94
C GLN A 220 -24.31 -0.25 -10.23
N ILE A 221 -23.87 0.34 -11.34
CA ILE A 221 -24.49 0.13 -12.66
C ILE A 221 -24.25 -1.30 -13.13
N VAL A 222 -23.03 -1.81 -12.94
CA VAL A 222 -22.68 -3.21 -13.27
C VAL A 222 -23.49 -4.19 -12.41
N GLU A 223 -23.58 -3.95 -11.09
CA GLU A 223 -24.37 -4.78 -10.17
C GLU A 223 -25.86 -4.77 -10.56
N PHE A 224 -26.43 -3.59 -10.84
CA PHE A 224 -27.81 -3.44 -11.30
C PHE A 224 -28.06 -4.20 -12.60
N ALA A 225 -27.20 -4.01 -13.61
CA ALA A 225 -27.32 -4.72 -14.87
C ALA A 225 -27.27 -6.23 -14.69
N GLY A 226 -26.32 -6.73 -13.89
CA GLY A 226 -26.20 -8.15 -13.56
C GLY A 226 -27.44 -8.71 -12.87
N ALA A 227 -28.02 -7.97 -11.91
CA ALA A 227 -29.25 -8.38 -11.24
C ALA A 227 -30.47 -8.37 -12.18
N LYS A 228 -30.59 -7.36 -13.03
CA LYS A 228 -31.73 -7.23 -13.96
C LYS A 228 -31.73 -8.29 -15.05
N ILE A 229 -30.61 -8.65 -15.62
CA ILE A 229 -30.55 -9.68 -16.66
C ILE A 229 -30.77 -11.11 -16.14
N ALA A 230 -30.83 -11.32 -14.83
CA ALA A 230 -31.32 -12.57 -14.25
C ALA A 230 -32.85 -12.75 -14.49
N GLU A 231 -33.59 -11.68 -14.71
CA GLU A 231 -34.98 -11.71 -15.15
C GLU A 231 -35.02 -12.04 -16.66
N PRO A 232 -35.90 -12.96 -17.12
CA PRO A 232 -36.01 -13.29 -18.53
C PRO A 232 -36.51 -12.09 -19.36
N ASN A 233 -36.17 -12.11 -20.65
CA ASN A 233 -36.57 -11.06 -21.62
C ASN A 233 -36.08 -9.65 -21.19
N THR A 234 -34.90 -9.53 -20.62
CA THR A 234 -34.43 -8.25 -20.09
C THR A 234 -33.14 -7.81 -20.79
N VAL A 235 -33.11 -6.53 -21.14
CA VAL A 235 -31.96 -5.83 -21.70
C VAL A 235 -31.70 -4.59 -20.88
N VAL A 236 -30.44 -4.31 -20.57
CA VAL A 236 -29.99 -3.11 -19.85
C VAL A 236 -28.98 -2.37 -20.72
N VAL A 237 -29.21 -1.08 -20.95
CA VAL A 237 -28.35 -0.19 -21.72
C VAL A 237 -28.19 1.12 -20.96
N ILE A 238 -27.06 1.30 -20.30
CA ILE A 238 -26.82 2.46 -19.44
C ILE A 238 -25.50 3.13 -19.82
N ALA A 239 -25.53 4.44 -19.97
CA ALA A 239 -24.36 5.29 -20.08
C ALA A 239 -24.26 6.18 -18.84
N ASN A 240 -23.08 6.26 -18.22
CA ASN A 240 -22.78 7.15 -17.10
C ASN A 240 -21.74 8.16 -17.53
N GLN A 241 -22.13 9.41 -17.68
CA GLN A 241 -21.28 10.48 -18.17
C GLN A 241 -20.31 10.94 -17.07
N GLY A 242 -19.02 10.84 -17.36
CA GLY A 242 -17.94 11.45 -16.60
C GLY A 242 -17.50 12.79 -17.20
N ALA A 243 -16.29 13.25 -16.86
CA ALA A 243 -15.77 14.53 -17.34
C ALA A 243 -15.59 14.54 -18.88
N GLU A 244 -14.90 13.56 -19.44
CA GLU A 244 -14.56 13.49 -20.87
C GLU A 244 -15.31 12.38 -21.62
N LYS A 245 -15.58 11.26 -20.97
CA LYS A 245 -16.20 10.07 -21.55
C LYS A 245 -17.37 9.60 -20.69
N ALA A 246 -18.22 8.77 -21.27
CA ALA A 246 -19.26 8.07 -20.54
C ALA A 246 -18.88 6.60 -20.37
N TYR A 247 -18.95 6.08 -19.14
CA TYR A 247 -18.90 4.65 -18.88
C TYR A 247 -20.17 4.00 -19.41
N PHE A 248 -20.04 2.87 -20.06
CA PHE A 248 -21.13 2.21 -20.79
C PHE A 248 -21.29 0.76 -20.32
N VAL A 249 -22.53 0.39 -20.00
CA VAL A 249 -22.91 -0.98 -19.66
C VAL A 249 -24.04 -1.41 -20.57
N PHE A 250 -23.85 -2.55 -21.23
CA PHE A 250 -24.84 -3.17 -22.09
C PHE A 250 -24.92 -4.66 -21.77
N ALA A 251 -26.09 -5.13 -21.34
CA ALA A 251 -26.28 -6.50 -20.89
C ALA A 251 -27.66 -7.02 -21.30
N ARG A 252 -27.77 -8.35 -21.44
CA ARG A 252 -29.03 -9.03 -21.78
C ARG A 252 -29.18 -10.33 -21.01
N SER A 253 -30.42 -10.75 -20.74
CA SER A 253 -30.74 -12.08 -20.20
C SER A 253 -30.45 -13.19 -21.22
N ASP A 254 -30.21 -14.42 -20.75
CA ASP A 254 -29.76 -15.53 -21.59
C ASP A 254 -30.73 -15.89 -22.73
N ASN A 255 -32.03 -15.70 -22.52
CA ASN A 255 -33.08 -16.01 -23.48
C ASN A 255 -33.33 -14.94 -24.55
N VAL A 256 -32.59 -13.82 -24.54
CA VAL A 256 -32.63 -12.81 -25.61
C VAL A 256 -31.52 -13.14 -26.61
N ASP A 257 -31.91 -13.42 -27.86
CA ASP A 257 -30.96 -13.79 -28.92
C ASP A 257 -30.29 -12.55 -29.52
N MET A 258 -29.23 -12.09 -28.84
CA MET A 258 -28.46 -10.90 -29.22
C MET A 258 -27.01 -10.99 -28.73
N ASP A 259 -26.04 -10.72 -29.58
CA ASP A 259 -24.65 -10.56 -29.18
C ASP A 259 -24.35 -9.08 -28.83
N CYS A 260 -24.34 -8.78 -27.54
CA CYS A 260 -24.06 -7.43 -27.04
C CYS A 260 -22.70 -6.88 -27.52
N SER A 261 -21.69 -7.73 -27.62
CA SER A 261 -20.35 -7.30 -28.06
C SER A 261 -20.33 -6.87 -29.52
N LYS A 262 -21.08 -7.58 -30.37
CA LYS A 262 -21.23 -7.25 -31.79
C LYS A 262 -22.05 -5.97 -31.96
N VAL A 263 -23.24 -5.91 -31.35
CA VAL A 263 -24.12 -4.76 -31.43
C VAL A 263 -23.43 -3.50 -30.92
N PHE A 264 -22.71 -3.58 -29.79
CA PHE A 264 -21.98 -2.44 -29.26
C PHE A 264 -20.92 -1.94 -30.24
N ARG A 265 -20.10 -2.83 -30.83
CA ARG A 265 -19.07 -2.44 -31.78
C ARG A 265 -19.66 -1.81 -33.06
N ASP A 266 -20.73 -2.40 -33.57
CA ASP A 266 -21.38 -1.94 -34.80
C ASP A 266 -22.03 -0.56 -34.58
N THR A 267 -22.61 -0.31 -33.39
CA THR A 267 -23.29 0.96 -33.05
C THR A 267 -22.31 2.05 -32.60
N ALA A 268 -21.35 1.71 -31.72
CA ALA A 268 -20.43 2.70 -31.17
C ALA A 268 -19.29 3.06 -32.16
N GLY A 269 -18.89 2.13 -33.02
CA GLY A 269 -17.87 2.37 -34.03
C GLY A 269 -16.56 2.94 -33.43
N ALA A 270 -16.11 4.07 -34.00
CA ALA A 270 -14.94 4.80 -33.51
C ALA A 270 -15.21 5.62 -32.21
N ASP A 271 -16.47 5.88 -31.88
CA ASP A 271 -16.89 6.66 -30.72
C ASP A 271 -16.91 5.84 -29.43
N GLY A 272 -16.63 4.52 -29.49
CA GLY A 272 -16.63 3.65 -28.31
C GLY A 272 -15.48 2.66 -28.29
N ARG A 273 -15.07 2.30 -27.07
CA ARG A 273 -14.13 1.22 -26.81
C ARG A 273 -14.64 0.40 -25.63
N GLY A 274 -14.77 -0.89 -25.84
CA GLY A 274 -15.25 -1.79 -24.78
C GLY A 274 -15.11 -3.23 -25.20
N GLY A 275 -15.46 -4.11 -24.27
CA GLY A 275 -15.40 -5.55 -24.49
C GLY A 275 -16.16 -6.29 -23.38
N GLY A 276 -16.28 -7.58 -23.55
CA GLY A 276 -16.96 -8.43 -22.62
C GLY A 276 -17.41 -9.72 -23.28
N LYS A 277 -18.39 -10.36 -22.66
CA LYS A 277 -19.03 -11.58 -23.17
C LYS A 277 -20.21 -11.21 -24.08
N PRO A 278 -20.73 -12.14 -24.91
CA PRO A 278 -21.89 -11.88 -25.78
C PRO A 278 -23.16 -11.41 -25.04
N HIS A 279 -23.27 -11.67 -23.74
CA HIS A 279 -24.42 -11.25 -22.94
C HIS A 279 -24.14 -10.05 -22.03
N PHE A 280 -22.87 -9.59 -21.89
CA PHE A 280 -22.50 -8.51 -20.99
C PHE A 280 -21.25 -7.77 -21.48
N VAL A 281 -21.40 -6.50 -21.78
CA VAL A 281 -20.35 -5.61 -22.27
C VAL A 281 -20.21 -4.42 -21.34
N THR A 282 -18.96 -4.06 -21.04
CA THR A 282 -18.62 -2.79 -20.43
C THR A 282 -17.62 -2.04 -21.30
N GLY A 283 -17.66 -0.73 -21.25
CA GLY A 283 -16.77 0.08 -22.05
C GLY A 283 -16.87 1.57 -21.74
N VAL A 284 -16.33 2.35 -22.64
CA VAL A 284 -16.46 3.81 -22.62
C VAL A 284 -16.89 4.28 -24.01
N VAL A 285 -17.75 5.29 -24.04
CA VAL A 285 -18.18 5.96 -25.27
C VAL A 285 -17.92 7.46 -25.16
N SER A 286 -17.87 8.14 -26.31
CA SER A 286 -17.82 9.61 -26.34
C SER A 286 -19.02 10.18 -25.58
N LYS A 287 -18.78 11.13 -24.67
CA LYS A 287 -19.81 11.78 -23.86
C LYS A 287 -20.95 12.35 -24.71
N GLU A 288 -20.59 12.98 -25.82
CA GLU A 288 -21.55 13.61 -26.75
C GLU A 288 -22.40 12.58 -27.49
N LYS A 289 -21.89 11.38 -27.71
CA LYS A 289 -22.59 10.30 -28.43
C LYS A 289 -23.30 9.32 -27.52
N ALA A 290 -23.07 9.39 -26.21
CA ALA A 290 -23.61 8.43 -25.22
C ALA A 290 -25.14 8.26 -25.34
N GLY A 291 -25.87 9.35 -25.46
CA GLY A 291 -27.35 9.31 -25.62
C GLY A 291 -27.75 8.60 -26.91
N LYS A 292 -27.17 9.00 -28.04
CA LYS A 292 -27.48 8.41 -29.33
C LYS A 292 -27.19 6.90 -29.38
N ILE A 293 -26.01 6.48 -28.90
CA ILE A 293 -25.63 5.08 -28.83
C ILE A 293 -26.57 4.27 -27.92
N THR A 294 -26.96 4.82 -26.76
CA THR A 294 -27.90 4.20 -25.84
C THR A 294 -29.29 4.01 -26.52
N ASP A 295 -29.81 5.02 -27.21
CA ASP A 295 -31.11 4.96 -27.89
C ASP A 295 -31.13 4.02 -29.09
N GLU A 296 -30.03 3.97 -29.87
CA GLU A 296 -29.92 3.07 -31.02
C GLU A 296 -29.87 1.60 -30.58
N ILE A 297 -29.09 1.26 -29.54
CA ILE A 297 -29.03 -0.09 -29.00
C ILE A 297 -30.36 -0.51 -28.36
N ALA A 298 -30.97 0.39 -27.57
CA ALA A 298 -32.29 0.13 -27.00
C ALA A 298 -33.37 -0.11 -28.06
N SER A 299 -33.36 0.72 -29.11
CA SER A 299 -34.31 0.57 -30.25
C SER A 299 -34.05 -0.73 -31.04
N PHE A 300 -32.80 -1.18 -31.13
CA PHE A 300 -32.48 -2.47 -31.73
C PHE A 300 -33.07 -3.61 -30.88
N ALA A 301 -32.85 -3.59 -29.54
CA ALA A 301 -33.37 -4.60 -28.63
C ALA A 301 -34.94 -4.69 -28.65
N LEU A 302 -35.61 -3.55 -28.71
CA LEU A 302 -37.09 -3.50 -28.77
C LEU A 302 -37.66 -4.11 -30.06
N ARG A 303 -36.88 -4.23 -31.14
CA ARG A 303 -37.31 -4.85 -32.42
C ARG A 303 -37.12 -6.35 -32.48
N LEU A 304 -36.48 -6.95 -31.50
CA LEU A 304 -36.23 -8.41 -31.42
C LEU A 304 -37.45 -9.21 -30.87
N ASN A 305 -38.61 -8.60 -30.75
CA ASN A 305 -39.88 -9.24 -30.31
C ASN A 305 -40.41 -10.26 -31.29
#